data_474bb48e6b56101368ef68cef370c22b
#
_entry.id   474bb48e6b56101368ef68cef370c22b
#
_cell.length_a   1.000
_cell.length_b   1.000
_cell.length_c   1.000
_cell.angle_alpha   90.00
_cell.angle_beta   90.00
_cell.angle_gamma   90.00
#
_symmetry.space_group_name_H-M   'P 1'
#
loop_
_entity.id
_entity.type
_entity.pdbx_description
1 polymer ?
#
loop_
_entity_poly.entity_id
_entity_poly.type
_entity_poly.pdbx_seq_one_letter_code
_entity_poly.pdbx_strand_id
1 'polypeptide(L)'
;MSTTIDKAVETLNTKLANGFAGSAKIVITDEGAIMLDGTGARAGDEDADVTLTASAETFLGILDGSVNPTAAFMMGKLSVDGNMGLAIQLGSALS
;
A
#
# COMPACT_ATOMS: atom_id res chain seq x y z
N MET A 1 -10.08 1.76 -15.73
CA MET A 1 -9.11 1.96 -14.66
C MET A 1 -9.73 2.77 -13.56
N SER A 2 -9.33 2.51 -12.33
CA SER A 2 -9.93 3.16 -11.18
C SER A 2 -9.24 4.49 -10.91
N THR A 3 -10.02 5.55 -10.69
CA THR A 3 -9.47 6.85 -10.26
C THR A 3 -8.77 6.71 -8.91
N THR A 4 -9.30 5.86 -8.02
CA THR A 4 -8.69 5.58 -6.72
C THR A 4 -7.31 4.97 -6.90
N ILE A 5 -7.16 3.98 -7.77
CA ILE A 5 -5.87 3.34 -8.05
C ILE A 5 -4.89 4.36 -8.63
N ASP A 6 -5.32 5.15 -9.62
CA ASP A 6 -4.45 6.15 -10.25
C ASP A 6 -3.95 7.18 -9.23
N LYS A 7 -4.83 7.66 -8.38
CA LYS A 7 -4.48 8.64 -7.35
C LYS A 7 -3.54 8.04 -6.30
N ALA A 8 -3.79 6.79 -5.91
CA ALA A 8 -2.93 6.10 -4.95
C ALA A 8 -1.53 5.87 -5.52
N VAL A 9 -1.44 5.46 -6.78
CA VAL A 9 -0.15 5.29 -7.46
C VAL A 9 0.64 6.60 -7.48
N GLU A 10 -0.01 7.70 -7.84
CA GLU A 10 0.62 9.01 -7.86
C GLU A 10 1.14 9.41 -6.47
N THR A 11 0.31 9.24 -5.43
CA THR A 11 0.69 9.57 -4.07
C THR A 11 1.85 8.70 -3.58
N LEU A 12 1.79 7.39 -3.88
CA LEU A 12 2.87 6.47 -3.49
C LEU A 12 4.19 6.85 -4.16
N ASN A 13 4.16 7.21 -5.43
CA ASN A 13 5.37 7.63 -6.13
C ASN A 13 5.95 8.92 -5.56
N THR A 14 5.10 9.80 -5.03
CA THR A 14 5.56 11.01 -4.35
C THR A 14 6.17 10.68 -3.00
N LYS A 15 5.51 9.84 -2.19
CA LYS A 15 5.99 9.47 -0.85
C LYS A 15 7.23 8.59 -0.90
N LEU A 16 7.34 7.74 -1.91
CA LEU A 16 8.42 6.78 -2.06
C LEU A 16 9.20 7.08 -3.34
N ALA A 17 9.70 8.31 -3.45
CA ALA A 17 10.38 8.80 -4.64
C ALA A 17 11.56 7.93 -5.07
N ASN A 18 12.21 7.24 -4.13
CA ASN A 18 13.32 6.34 -4.41
C ASN A 18 12.90 4.87 -4.48
N GLY A 19 11.59 4.61 -4.51
CA GLY A 19 11.05 3.26 -4.54
C GLY A 19 11.02 2.60 -3.18
N PHE A 20 10.71 1.31 -3.16
CA PHE A 20 10.61 0.51 -1.95
C PHE A 20 11.72 -0.55 -1.97
N ALA A 21 12.26 -0.89 -0.81
CA ALA A 21 13.41 -1.79 -0.71
C ALA A 21 13.09 -3.26 -1.01
N GLY A 22 11.81 -3.64 -1.02
CA GLY A 22 11.36 -4.99 -1.38
C GLY A 22 10.28 -4.92 -2.44
N SER A 23 9.43 -5.93 -2.51
CA SER A 23 8.25 -5.90 -3.36
C SER A 23 6.99 -6.03 -2.52
N ALA A 24 6.01 -5.20 -2.81
CA ALA A 24 4.75 -5.18 -2.10
C ALA A 24 3.60 -5.09 -3.11
N LYS A 25 2.51 -5.76 -2.77
CA LYS A 25 1.26 -5.61 -3.50
C LYS A 25 0.23 -5.02 -2.54
N ILE A 26 -0.43 -3.96 -2.98
CA ILE A 26 -1.48 -3.33 -2.20
C ILE A 26 -2.79 -3.59 -2.90
N VAL A 27 -3.65 -4.39 -2.28
CA VAL A 27 -4.97 -4.71 -2.82
C VAL A 27 -5.98 -3.75 -2.20
N ILE A 28 -6.61 -2.94 -3.04
CA ILE A 28 -7.66 -2.02 -2.60
C ILE A 28 -8.98 -2.69 -2.96
N THR A 29 -9.73 -3.10 -1.95
CA THR A 29 -10.97 -3.86 -2.12
C THR A 29 -11.91 -3.14 -3.10
N ASP A 30 -12.41 -3.88 -4.07
CA ASP A 30 -13.33 -3.42 -5.12
C ASP A 30 -12.74 -2.39 -6.09
N GLU A 31 -11.46 -2.07 -5.99
CA GLU A 31 -10.82 -1.09 -6.90
C GLU A 31 -9.73 -1.72 -7.76
N GLY A 32 -8.91 -2.58 -7.19
CA GLY A 32 -7.80 -3.19 -7.91
C GLY A 32 -6.58 -3.37 -7.03
N ALA A 33 -5.42 -3.47 -7.66
CA ALA A 33 -4.17 -3.69 -6.94
C ALA A 33 -3.06 -2.80 -7.49
N ILE A 34 -2.09 -2.55 -6.64
CA ILE A 34 -0.93 -1.72 -6.95
C ILE A 34 0.32 -2.51 -6.60
N MET A 35 1.30 -2.53 -7.51
CA MET A 35 2.61 -3.10 -7.24
C MET A 35 3.55 -1.98 -6.81
N LEU A 36 4.41 -2.30 -5.85
CA LEU A 36 5.38 -1.35 -5.31
C LEU A 36 6.71 -2.05 -5.14
N ASP A 37 7.76 -1.50 -5.75
CA ASP A 37 9.10 -2.07 -5.68
C ASP A 37 10.16 -0.97 -5.86
N GLY A 38 11.40 -1.36 -6.14
CA GLY A 38 12.48 -0.39 -6.29
C GLY A 38 12.31 0.59 -7.45
N THR A 39 11.42 0.29 -8.39
CA THR A 39 11.14 1.20 -9.51
C THR A 39 9.97 2.13 -9.25
N GLY A 40 9.31 1.99 -8.11
CA GLY A 40 8.19 2.83 -7.71
C GLY A 40 6.87 2.07 -7.66
N ALA A 41 5.77 2.79 -7.76
CA ALA A 41 4.42 2.25 -7.70
C ALA A 41 3.77 2.26 -9.09
N ARG A 42 2.98 1.21 -9.37
CA ARG A 42 2.23 1.08 -10.61
C ARG A 42 1.00 0.20 -10.38
N ALA A 43 -0.03 0.39 -11.18
CA ALA A 43 -1.18 -0.52 -11.16
C ALA A 43 -0.71 -1.89 -11.63
N GLY A 44 -1.11 -2.94 -10.94
CA GLY A 44 -0.73 -4.31 -11.29
C GLY A 44 -1.16 -5.29 -10.22
N ASP A 45 -1.18 -6.56 -10.57
CA ASP A 45 -1.58 -7.64 -9.66
C ASP A 45 -0.66 -8.84 -9.91
N GLU A 46 0.51 -8.80 -9.31
CA GLU A 46 1.54 -9.83 -9.46
C GLU A 46 1.94 -10.35 -8.08
N ASP A 47 2.76 -11.38 -8.05
CA ASP A 47 3.29 -11.88 -6.79
C ASP A 47 4.25 -10.87 -6.18
N ALA A 48 4.24 -10.76 -4.87
CA ALA A 48 5.11 -9.85 -4.13
C ALA A 48 5.51 -10.49 -2.80
N ASP A 49 6.55 -9.94 -2.18
CA ASP A 49 7.04 -10.44 -0.90
C ASP A 49 6.06 -10.18 0.24
N VAL A 50 5.25 -9.12 0.11
CA VAL A 50 4.21 -8.81 1.08
C VAL A 50 2.97 -8.29 0.34
N THR A 51 1.79 -8.64 0.84
CA THR A 51 0.51 -8.16 0.31
C THR A 51 -0.26 -7.47 1.42
N LEU A 52 -0.66 -6.24 1.16
CA LEU A 52 -1.53 -5.47 2.06
C LEU A 52 -2.90 -5.35 1.41
N THR A 53 -3.95 -5.60 2.19
CA THR A 53 -5.32 -5.50 1.70
C THR A 53 -6.10 -4.54 2.59
N ALA A 54 -6.75 -3.57 1.99
CA ALA A 54 -7.56 -2.58 2.71
C ALA A 54 -8.64 -2.02 1.79
N SER A 55 -9.66 -1.39 2.38
CA SER A 55 -10.63 -0.64 1.61
C SER A 55 -10.00 0.63 1.07
N ALA A 56 -10.62 1.23 0.05
CA ALA A 56 -10.15 2.50 -0.50
C ALA A 56 -10.13 3.58 0.58
N GLU A 57 -11.16 3.66 1.40
CA GLU A 57 -11.24 4.64 2.49
C GLU A 57 -10.08 4.49 3.46
N THR A 58 -9.80 3.26 3.90
CA THR A 58 -8.71 3.00 4.84
C THR A 58 -7.36 3.32 4.20
N PHE A 59 -7.14 2.87 2.98
CA PHE A 59 -5.84 3.08 2.34
C PHE A 59 -5.58 4.56 2.04
N LEU A 60 -6.57 5.28 1.53
CA LEU A 60 -6.42 6.72 1.29
C LEU A 60 -6.19 7.47 2.60
N GLY A 61 -6.83 7.04 3.69
CA GLY A 61 -6.59 7.61 5.01
C GLY A 61 -5.17 7.38 5.49
N ILE A 62 -4.60 6.22 5.20
CA ILE A 62 -3.19 5.94 5.51
C ILE A 62 -2.28 6.88 4.71
N LEU A 63 -2.57 7.08 3.43
CA LEU A 63 -1.76 7.94 2.58
C LEU A 63 -1.82 9.41 2.98
N ASP A 64 -2.96 9.89 3.45
CA ASP A 64 -3.10 11.30 3.84
C ASP A 64 -2.74 11.56 5.31
N GLY A 65 -2.41 10.50 6.05
CA GLY A 65 -1.99 10.62 7.45
C GLY A 65 -3.12 10.61 8.46
N SER A 66 -4.39 10.48 8.03
CA SER A 66 -5.52 10.47 8.94
C SER A 66 -5.76 9.10 9.59
N VAL A 67 -5.19 8.04 9.02
CA VAL A 67 -5.29 6.68 9.55
C VAL A 67 -3.88 6.14 9.82
N ASN A 68 -3.66 5.66 11.04
CA ASN A 68 -2.39 5.03 11.39
C ASN A 68 -2.38 3.58 10.88
N PRO A 69 -1.39 3.16 10.07
CA PRO A 69 -1.35 1.79 9.53
C PRO A 69 -1.36 0.71 10.60
N THR A 70 -0.62 0.92 11.70
CA THR A 70 -0.57 -0.05 12.78
C THR A 70 -1.93 -0.20 13.46
N ALA A 71 -2.60 0.93 13.71
CA ALA A 71 -3.94 0.91 14.30
C ALA A 71 -4.93 0.24 13.35
N ALA A 72 -4.86 0.52 12.05
CA ALA A 72 -5.73 -0.11 11.06
C ALA A 72 -5.53 -1.63 11.05
N PHE A 73 -4.29 -2.09 11.14
CA PHE A 73 -3.99 -3.52 11.21
C PHE A 73 -4.60 -4.16 12.45
N MET A 74 -4.42 -3.53 13.61
CA MET A 74 -4.94 -4.04 14.88
C MET A 74 -6.47 -4.06 14.90
N MET A 75 -7.12 -3.15 14.20
CA MET A 75 -8.57 -3.07 14.12
C MET A 75 -9.17 -3.96 13.02
N GLY A 76 -8.34 -4.68 12.29
CA GLY A 76 -8.80 -5.54 11.20
C GLY A 76 -9.17 -4.81 9.92
N LYS A 77 -8.82 -3.54 9.80
CA LYS A 77 -9.09 -2.76 8.59
C LYS A 77 -7.98 -2.88 7.55
N LEU A 78 -6.82 -3.37 7.96
CA LEU A 78 -5.69 -3.62 7.09
C LEU A 78 -5.23 -5.05 7.33
N SER A 79 -5.19 -5.85 6.27
CA SER A 79 -4.69 -7.22 6.34
C SER A 79 -3.29 -7.27 5.75
N VAL A 80 -2.43 -8.08 6.35
CA VAL A 80 -1.05 -8.26 5.90
C VAL A 80 -0.79 -9.74 5.68
N ASP A 81 -0.25 -10.08 4.50
CA ASP A 81 0.14 -11.44 4.16
C ASP A 81 1.55 -11.40 3.58
N GLY A 82 2.40 -12.30 4.06
CA GLY A 82 3.78 -12.39 3.61
C GLY A 82 4.77 -11.82 4.61
N ASN A 83 5.78 -11.12 4.13
CA ASN A 83 6.89 -10.64 4.95
C ASN A 83 6.48 -9.48 5.87
N MET A 84 6.36 -9.76 7.18
CA MET A 84 5.95 -8.75 8.16
C MET A 84 7.00 -7.64 8.31
N GLY A 85 8.27 -7.94 8.16
CA GLY A 85 9.31 -6.91 8.22
C GLY A 85 9.13 -5.86 7.14
N LEU A 86 8.83 -6.30 5.92
CA LEU A 86 8.55 -5.37 4.81
C LEU A 86 7.25 -4.61 5.05
N ALA A 87 6.24 -5.24 5.64
CA ALA A 87 4.99 -4.57 5.96
C ALA A 87 5.23 -3.42 6.95
N ILE A 88 6.04 -3.64 7.97
CA ILE A 88 6.38 -2.62 8.95
C ILE A 88 7.14 -1.47 8.30
N GLN A 89 8.12 -1.80 7.44
CA GLN A 89 8.88 -0.79 6.70
C GLN A 89 7.95 0.06 5.82
N LEU A 90 7.03 -0.59 5.12
CA LEU A 90 6.09 0.11 4.25
C LEU A 90 5.17 1.01 5.06
N GLY A 91 4.64 0.51 6.18
CA GLY A 91 3.80 1.32 7.06
C GLY A 91 4.52 2.57 7.56
N SER A 92 5.79 2.43 7.96
CA SER A 92 6.60 3.58 8.38
C SER A 92 6.82 4.56 7.24
N ALA A 93 7.05 4.08 6.03
CA ALA A 93 7.28 4.93 4.87
C ALA A 93 6.03 5.70 4.46
N LEU A 94 4.85 5.13 4.71
CA LEU A 94 3.57 5.75 4.34
C LEU A 94 3.03 6.72 5.39
N SER A 95 3.49 6.62 6.62
CA SER A 95 2.98 7.49 7.70
C SER A 95 3.70 8.84 7.81
#